data_e2e7a0209c09de7b61a3b38da0f38808
#
_entry.id   e2e7a0209c09de7b61a3b38da0f38808
#
_cell.length_a   1.000
_cell.length_b   1.000
_cell.length_c   1.000
_cell.angle_alpha   90.00
_cell.angle_beta   90.00
_cell.angle_gamma   90.00
#
_symmetry.space_group_name_H-M   'P 1'
#
loop_
_entity.id
_entity.type
_entity.pdbx_description
1 polymer ?
#
loop_
_entity_poly.entity_id
_entity_poly.type
_entity_poly.pdbx_seq_one_letter_code
_entity_poly.pdbx_strand_id
1 'polypeptide(L)'
;TEALAATNTTISLGKADVFEIQSIFMAADFDTVADSDDTDITDRFDLDTGQRDNFYDIGRLVRKTGKVAPTGRLLITFNYFEHGAGNFFNVDSYSGFDYGDIPSYTSDVTGQKFELRDVLDFRPRVDDASTIDSGAVDRSFDGTGASAIETMKINTDVTSDLEFYLSRRSRIYMTSSGKFKVISGASAV
;
A
#
# COMPACT_ATOMS: atom_id res chain seq x y z
N THR A 1 -6.20 8.76 -22.56
CA THR A 1 -5.82 9.05 -21.16
C THR A 1 -6.02 10.51 -20.80
N GLU A 2 -5.90 11.45 -21.72
CA GLU A 2 -6.01 12.90 -21.47
C GLU A 2 -7.42 13.33 -21.06
N ALA A 3 -8.43 12.80 -21.74
CA ALA A 3 -9.84 13.11 -21.42
C ALA A 3 -10.30 12.53 -20.05
N LEU A 4 -9.69 11.44 -19.61
CA LEU A 4 -10.04 10.79 -18.34
C LEU A 4 -9.59 11.60 -17.12
N ALA A 5 -8.42 12.22 -17.15
CA ALA A 5 -7.92 13.00 -16.00
C ALA A 5 -8.73 14.29 -15.76
N ALA A 6 -9.27 14.91 -16.82
CA ALA A 6 -10.04 16.16 -16.70
C ALA A 6 -11.48 15.93 -16.21
N THR A 7 -12.09 14.79 -16.51
CA THR A 7 -13.49 14.49 -16.17
C THR A 7 -13.65 13.57 -14.97
N ASN A 8 -12.69 12.69 -14.70
CA ASN A 8 -12.77 11.74 -13.61
C ASN A 8 -12.23 12.32 -12.29
N THR A 9 -12.89 12.01 -11.22
CA THR A 9 -12.41 12.31 -9.86
C THR A 9 -11.31 11.34 -9.41
N THR A 10 -11.10 10.23 -10.15
CA THR A 10 -10.21 9.13 -9.78
C THR A 10 -9.24 8.84 -10.93
N ILE A 11 -7.96 8.66 -10.61
CA ILE A 11 -6.88 8.32 -11.54
C ILE A 11 -6.22 7.03 -11.07
N SER A 12 -6.20 5.99 -11.92
CA SER A 12 -5.52 4.74 -11.64
C SER A 12 -4.00 4.93 -11.71
N LEU A 13 -3.28 4.37 -10.74
CA LEU A 13 -1.81 4.35 -10.70
C LEU A 13 -1.22 3.12 -11.41
N GLY A 14 -2.05 2.14 -11.77
CA GLY A 14 -1.62 0.93 -12.47
C GLY A 14 -0.81 -0.05 -11.65
N LYS A 15 -0.67 0.18 -10.34
CA LYS A 15 0.03 -0.68 -9.38
C LYS A 15 -0.86 -0.97 -8.18
N ALA A 16 -0.79 -2.19 -7.69
CA ALA A 16 -1.41 -2.55 -6.42
C ALA A 16 -0.51 -2.12 -5.26
N ASP A 17 -1.10 -2.00 -4.07
CA ASP A 17 -0.42 -1.72 -2.81
C ASP A 17 0.51 -0.50 -2.84
N VAL A 18 -0.01 0.60 -3.38
CA VAL A 18 0.65 1.90 -3.33
C VAL A 18 0.50 2.47 -1.92
N PHE A 19 1.61 2.78 -1.26
CA PHE A 19 1.56 3.24 0.13
C PHE A 19 1.89 4.73 0.32
N GLU A 20 2.50 5.38 -0.68
CA GLU A 20 2.90 6.77 -0.56
C GLU A 20 2.90 7.49 -1.91
N ILE A 21 2.35 8.70 -1.96
CA ILE A 21 2.54 9.64 -3.06
C ILE A 21 3.63 10.63 -2.68
N GLN A 22 4.69 10.68 -3.46
CA GLN A 22 5.79 11.62 -3.24
C GLN A 22 5.49 12.99 -3.85
N SER A 23 5.03 13.02 -5.11
CA SER A 23 4.73 14.26 -5.81
C SER A 23 3.80 14.04 -6.99
N ILE A 24 3.04 15.08 -7.33
CA ILE A 24 2.22 15.16 -8.54
C ILE A 24 2.45 16.52 -9.17
N PHE A 25 3.20 16.55 -10.27
CA PHE A 25 3.43 17.76 -11.05
C PHE A 25 2.51 17.80 -12.26
N MET A 26 2.05 18.99 -12.64
CA MET A 26 1.13 19.19 -13.73
C MET A 26 1.71 20.18 -14.74
N ALA A 27 1.90 19.72 -15.99
CA ALA A 27 2.28 20.56 -17.13
C ALA A 27 1.21 21.61 -17.47
N ALA A 28 1.59 22.61 -18.23
CA ALA A 28 0.69 23.71 -18.63
C ALA A 28 -0.52 23.23 -19.44
N ASP A 29 -0.35 22.16 -20.21
CA ASP A 29 -1.37 21.56 -21.08
C ASP A 29 -1.18 20.04 -21.23
N PHE A 30 -2.07 19.39 -22.03
CA PHE A 30 -1.99 17.96 -22.28
C PHE A 30 -1.02 17.55 -23.39
N ASP A 31 -0.47 18.50 -24.13
CA ASP A 31 0.51 18.25 -25.18
C ASP A 31 1.96 18.26 -24.64
N THR A 32 2.19 19.02 -23.59
CA THR A 32 3.50 19.14 -22.93
C THR A 32 3.74 18.00 -21.95
N VAL A 33 4.94 17.41 -21.97
CA VAL A 33 5.35 16.41 -20.98
C VAL A 33 5.62 17.11 -19.65
N ALA A 34 4.99 16.63 -18.59
CA ALA A 34 5.20 17.16 -17.24
C ALA A 34 6.59 16.80 -16.69
N ASP A 35 7.21 17.72 -15.97
CA ASP A 35 8.47 17.53 -15.26
C ASP A 35 8.42 18.07 -13.82
N SER A 36 9.55 18.00 -13.10
CA SER A 36 9.64 18.40 -11.71
C SER A 36 9.62 19.91 -11.47
N ASP A 37 9.77 20.71 -12.53
CA ASP A 37 9.73 22.18 -12.45
C ASP A 37 8.32 22.74 -12.70
N ASP A 38 7.38 21.87 -13.04
CA ASP A 38 5.98 22.19 -13.25
C ASP A 38 5.22 22.47 -11.95
N THR A 39 3.94 22.82 -12.07
CA THR A 39 3.09 23.14 -10.91
C THR A 39 2.84 21.88 -10.06
N ASP A 40 3.24 21.92 -8.80
CA ASP A 40 2.90 20.88 -7.82
C ASP A 40 1.42 20.97 -7.44
N ILE A 41 0.70 19.88 -7.63
CA ILE A 41 -0.72 19.72 -7.31
C ILE A 41 -0.99 18.52 -6.39
N THR A 42 0.03 18.04 -5.68
CA THR A 42 -0.07 16.89 -4.78
C THR A 42 -1.18 17.07 -3.73
N ASP A 43 -1.36 18.29 -3.25
CA ASP A 43 -2.39 18.65 -2.25
C ASP A 43 -3.83 18.49 -2.73
N ARG A 44 -4.05 18.29 -4.04
CA ARG A 44 -5.39 18.16 -4.63
C ARG A 44 -5.94 16.73 -4.54
N PHE A 45 -5.12 15.74 -4.17
CA PHE A 45 -5.48 14.34 -4.20
C PHE A 45 -5.31 13.67 -2.85
N ASP A 46 -6.12 12.66 -2.61
CA ASP A 46 -5.95 11.64 -1.59
C ASP A 46 -5.50 10.35 -2.27
N LEU A 47 -4.70 9.56 -1.55
CA LEU A 47 -4.31 8.23 -1.99
C LEU A 47 -5.34 7.20 -1.52
N ASP A 48 -5.89 6.44 -2.44
CA ASP A 48 -6.49 5.14 -2.20
C ASP A 48 -5.42 4.09 -2.48
N THR A 49 -4.95 3.40 -1.46
CA THR A 49 -3.86 2.41 -1.56
C THR A 49 -4.24 1.18 -2.37
N GLY A 50 -5.53 0.98 -2.63
CA GLY A 50 -6.05 -0.22 -3.27
C GLY A 50 -6.31 -1.37 -2.30
N GLN A 51 -5.90 -1.28 -1.03
CA GLN A 51 -6.20 -2.33 -0.06
C GLN A 51 -7.70 -2.40 0.25
N ARG A 52 -8.23 -3.62 0.28
CA ARG A 52 -9.62 -3.95 0.63
C ARG A 52 -9.63 -5.05 1.68
N ASP A 53 -10.77 -5.30 2.30
CA ASP A 53 -10.89 -6.32 3.34
C ASP A 53 -10.48 -7.72 2.87
N ASN A 54 -10.68 -8.03 1.60
CA ASN A 54 -10.51 -9.38 1.04
C ASN A 54 -9.60 -9.47 -0.19
N PHE A 55 -9.05 -8.35 -0.69
CA PHE A 55 -8.10 -8.36 -1.81
C PHE A 55 -7.32 -7.03 -1.89
N TYR A 56 -6.26 -7.02 -2.70
CA TYR A 56 -5.53 -5.82 -3.09
C TYR A 56 -5.94 -5.40 -4.50
N ASP A 57 -6.58 -4.25 -4.61
CA ASP A 57 -6.94 -3.60 -5.86
C ASP A 57 -5.80 -2.68 -6.35
N ILE A 58 -5.94 -2.09 -7.52
CA ILE A 58 -5.04 -1.06 -8.03
C ILE A 58 -5.16 0.21 -7.17
N GLY A 59 -4.02 0.77 -6.79
CA GLY A 59 -3.95 2.07 -6.12
C GLY A 59 -4.46 3.19 -7.02
N ARG A 60 -5.11 4.19 -6.43
CA ARG A 60 -5.73 5.31 -7.14
C ARG A 60 -5.46 6.63 -6.45
N LEU A 61 -5.38 7.68 -7.24
CA LEU A 61 -5.52 9.06 -6.75
C LEU A 61 -6.99 9.44 -6.79
N VAL A 62 -7.51 9.94 -5.69
CA VAL A 62 -8.88 10.45 -5.58
C VAL A 62 -8.81 11.96 -5.40
N ARG A 63 -9.38 12.72 -6.35
CA ARG A 63 -9.39 14.18 -6.25
C ARG A 63 -10.27 14.62 -5.09
N LYS A 64 -9.70 15.44 -4.20
CA LYS A 64 -10.42 16.02 -3.06
C LYS A 64 -11.58 16.87 -3.50
N THR A 65 -12.68 16.81 -2.77
CA THR A 65 -13.88 17.64 -3.03
C THR A 65 -13.51 19.12 -3.04
N GLY A 66 -13.93 19.83 -4.07
CA GLY A 66 -13.68 21.27 -4.24
C GLY A 66 -12.32 21.63 -4.85
N LYS A 67 -11.43 20.67 -5.09
CA LYS A 67 -10.17 20.93 -5.80
C LYS A 67 -10.36 20.91 -7.31
N VAL A 68 -9.61 21.77 -8.00
CA VAL A 68 -9.68 21.93 -9.46
C VAL A 68 -9.12 20.68 -10.15
N ALA A 69 -9.79 20.24 -11.22
CA ALA A 69 -9.34 19.15 -12.05
C ALA A 69 -8.00 19.49 -12.73
N PRO A 70 -7.16 18.50 -13.02
CA PRO A 70 -5.98 18.72 -13.84
C PRO A 70 -6.33 19.24 -15.22
N THR A 71 -5.56 20.21 -15.71
CA THR A 71 -5.69 20.81 -17.03
C THR A 71 -4.52 20.52 -17.96
N GLY A 72 -3.56 19.69 -17.49
CA GLY A 72 -2.38 19.28 -18.21
C GLY A 72 -1.97 17.86 -17.88
N ARG A 73 -0.92 17.38 -18.55
CA ARG A 73 -0.31 16.07 -18.24
C ARG A 73 0.21 16.05 -16.82
N LEU A 74 0.20 14.87 -16.22
CA LEU A 74 0.69 14.66 -14.86
C LEU A 74 1.95 13.80 -14.87
N LEU A 75 2.94 14.23 -14.07
CA LEU A 75 4.05 13.41 -13.62
C LEU A 75 3.76 13.01 -12.18
N ILE A 76 3.53 11.72 -11.94
CA ILE A 76 3.17 11.18 -10.63
C ILE A 76 4.30 10.30 -10.14
N THR A 77 4.89 10.66 -8.99
CA THR A 77 5.92 9.86 -8.33
C THR A 77 5.33 9.26 -7.07
N PHE A 78 5.38 7.93 -6.96
CA PHE A 78 4.80 7.20 -5.84
C PHE A 78 5.62 5.96 -5.49
N ASN A 79 5.45 5.48 -4.27
CA ASN A 79 6.04 4.25 -3.76
C ASN A 79 4.97 3.17 -3.62
N TYR A 80 5.32 1.95 -4.00
CA TYR A 80 4.45 0.78 -3.88
C TYR A 80 5.26 -0.44 -3.42
N PHE A 81 4.60 -1.41 -2.81
CA PHE A 81 5.24 -2.67 -2.47
C PHE A 81 5.16 -3.63 -3.65
N GLU A 82 6.30 -4.09 -4.11
CA GLU A 82 6.38 -5.15 -5.12
C GLU A 82 6.44 -6.49 -4.40
N HIS A 83 5.29 -7.13 -4.30
CA HIS A 83 5.18 -8.43 -3.67
C HIS A 83 5.86 -9.48 -4.56
N GLY A 84 6.83 -10.19 -3.98
CA GLY A 84 7.57 -11.27 -4.68
C GLY A 84 6.69 -12.47 -5.02
N ALA A 85 7.32 -13.54 -5.53
CA ALA A 85 6.66 -14.77 -5.99
C ALA A 85 6.06 -15.64 -4.86
N GLY A 86 5.51 -15.03 -3.80
CA GLY A 86 4.80 -15.71 -2.72
C GLY A 86 3.31 -15.43 -2.80
N ASN A 87 2.48 -16.41 -2.47
CA ASN A 87 1.04 -16.30 -2.52
C ASN A 87 0.46 -15.54 -1.34
N PHE A 88 1.28 -15.23 -0.34
CA PHE A 88 0.85 -14.62 0.92
C PHE A 88 1.85 -13.57 1.36
N PHE A 89 1.33 -12.51 1.98
CA PHE A 89 2.17 -11.46 2.52
C PHE A 89 2.43 -11.69 4.01
N ASN A 90 3.66 -11.46 4.40
CA ASN A 90 4.11 -11.50 5.79
C ASN A 90 5.17 -10.43 6.00
N VAL A 91 5.82 -10.41 7.13
CA VAL A 91 6.87 -9.44 7.43
C VAL A 91 8.01 -9.43 6.41
N ASP A 92 8.35 -10.57 5.81
CA ASP A 92 9.41 -10.68 4.81
C ASP A 92 9.02 -10.06 3.46
N SER A 93 7.72 -9.91 3.20
CA SER A 93 7.22 -9.24 2.00
C SER A 93 7.56 -7.73 1.99
N TYR A 94 7.87 -7.16 3.14
CA TYR A 94 8.24 -5.75 3.32
C TYR A 94 9.76 -5.58 3.46
N SER A 95 10.52 -6.34 2.70
CA SER A 95 11.98 -6.29 2.69
C SER A 95 12.50 -4.87 2.42
N GLY A 96 13.42 -4.41 3.25
CA GLY A 96 13.99 -3.06 3.14
C GLY A 96 13.27 -1.99 3.97
N PHE A 97 12.19 -2.35 4.67
CA PHE A 97 11.52 -1.49 5.64
C PHE A 97 11.89 -1.88 7.07
N ASP A 98 12.03 -0.88 7.94
CA ASP A 98 12.11 -1.15 9.36
C ASP A 98 10.78 -1.71 9.86
N TYR A 99 10.83 -2.68 10.78
CA TYR A 99 9.65 -3.34 11.32
C TYR A 99 8.59 -2.36 11.86
N GLY A 100 9.02 -1.23 12.40
CA GLY A 100 8.13 -0.18 12.90
C GLY A 100 7.38 0.57 11.80
N ASP A 101 7.91 0.59 10.58
CA ASP A 101 7.40 1.37 9.45
C ASP A 101 6.53 0.54 8.51
N ILE A 102 6.41 -0.79 8.75
CA ILE A 102 5.49 -1.64 7.99
C ILE A 102 4.05 -1.13 8.19
N PRO A 103 3.29 -0.91 7.10
CA PRO A 103 1.97 -0.31 7.18
C PRO A 103 0.97 -1.12 7.99
N SER A 104 -0.07 -0.46 8.42
CA SER A 104 -1.28 -1.09 8.93
C SER A 104 -2.43 -0.89 7.95
N TYR A 105 -3.36 -1.84 7.93
CA TYR A 105 -4.61 -1.74 7.20
C TYR A 105 -5.77 -1.49 8.16
N THR A 106 -6.65 -0.57 7.83
CA THR A 106 -7.90 -0.35 8.57
C THR A 106 -9.07 -0.68 7.65
N SER A 107 -9.91 -1.62 8.07
CA SER A 107 -11.10 -2.01 7.32
C SER A 107 -12.06 -0.84 7.19
N ASP A 108 -12.46 -0.52 5.97
CA ASP A 108 -13.48 0.50 5.70
C ASP A 108 -14.88 0.04 6.15
N VAL A 109 -15.09 -1.27 6.27
CA VAL A 109 -16.38 -1.86 6.64
C VAL A 109 -16.55 -1.94 8.16
N THR A 110 -15.51 -2.41 8.87
CA THR A 110 -15.61 -2.69 10.31
C THR A 110 -14.88 -1.67 11.17
N GLY A 111 -13.97 -0.88 10.60
CA GLY A 111 -13.06 0.01 11.32
C GLY A 111 -11.95 -0.73 12.09
N GLN A 112 -11.85 -2.05 11.95
CA GLN A 112 -10.80 -2.82 12.61
C GLN A 112 -9.44 -2.53 11.97
N LYS A 113 -8.42 -2.30 12.80
CA LYS A 113 -7.05 -2.08 12.38
C LYS A 113 -6.25 -3.39 12.46
N PHE A 114 -5.51 -3.68 11.41
CA PHE A 114 -4.60 -4.82 11.30
C PHE A 114 -3.17 -4.30 11.10
N GLU A 115 -2.26 -4.72 11.97
CA GLU A 115 -0.84 -4.44 11.80
C GLU A 115 -0.26 -5.50 10.84
N LEU A 116 0.02 -5.12 9.59
CA LEU A 116 0.43 -6.08 8.55
C LEU A 116 1.75 -6.79 8.86
N ARG A 117 2.58 -6.20 9.70
CA ARG A 117 3.82 -6.82 10.21
C ARG A 117 3.60 -8.04 11.12
N ASP A 118 2.42 -8.18 11.71
CA ASP A 118 2.12 -9.19 12.73
C ASP A 118 1.12 -10.25 12.23
N VAL A 119 0.79 -10.25 10.93
CA VAL A 119 -0.20 -11.14 10.34
C VAL A 119 0.34 -11.90 9.13
N LEU A 120 -0.27 -13.04 8.83
CA LEU A 120 -0.19 -13.66 7.51
C LEU A 120 -1.36 -13.11 6.69
N ASP A 121 -1.06 -12.39 5.63
CA ASP A 121 -2.06 -11.79 4.78
C ASP A 121 -2.34 -12.66 3.56
N PHE A 122 -3.52 -13.26 3.54
CA PHE A 122 -3.96 -14.16 2.47
C PHE A 122 -4.79 -13.46 1.40
N ARG A 123 -4.88 -12.13 1.43
CA ARG A 123 -5.63 -11.39 0.42
C ARG A 123 -4.92 -11.50 -0.94
N PRO A 124 -5.60 -11.95 -1.99
CA PRO A 124 -5.05 -11.99 -3.33
C PRO A 124 -4.85 -10.58 -3.87
N ARG A 125 -3.91 -10.43 -4.78
CA ARG A 125 -3.60 -9.19 -5.47
C ARG A 125 -4.16 -9.21 -6.88
N VAL A 126 -4.72 -8.09 -7.33
CA VAL A 126 -5.06 -7.86 -8.73
C VAL A 126 -3.80 -7.95 -9.59
N ASP A 127 -3.87 -8.60 -10.74
CA ASP A 127 -2.76 -8.64 -11.70
C ASP A 127 -2.54 -7.27 -12.33
N ASP A 128 -1.57 -6.54 -11.81
CA ASP A 128 -1.15 -5.23 -12.31
C ASP A 128 -0.19 -5.30 -13.51
N ALA A 129 0.34 -6.49 -13.81
CA ALA A 129 1.20 -6.74 -14.97
C ALA A 129 0.39 -7.13 -16.22
N SER A 130 -0.93 -7.38 -16.11
CA SER A 130 -1.74 -7.73 -17.27
C SER A 130 -1.75 -6.59 -18.28
N THR A 131 -1.69 -6.94 -19.57
CA THR A 131 -1.70 -6.02 -20.71
C THR A 131 -3.05 -5.32 -20.94
N ILE A 132 -4.03 -5.54 -20.06
CA ILE A 132 -5.26 -4.77 -20.07
C ILE A 132 -4.89 -3.33 -19.78
N ASP A 133 -5.26 -2.45 -20.70
CA ASP A 133 -4.93 -1.05 -20.79
C ASP A 133 -4.69 -0.39 -19.43
N SER A 134 -3.47 0.09 -19.20
CA SER A 134 -3.06 0.76 -17.96
C SER A 134 -3.89 2.01 -17.63
N GLY A 135 -4.74 2.46 -18.55
CA GLY A 135 -5.70 3.54 -18.35
C GLY A 135 -7.07 3.11 -17.87
N ALA A 136 -7.35 1.81 -17.76
CA ALA A 136 -8.66 1.36 -17.28
C ALA A 136 -8.80 1.67 -15.78
N VAL A 137 -9.75 2.54 -15.48
CA VAL A 137 -10.12 2.93 -14.09
C VAL A 137 -10.73 1.74 -13.34
N ASP A 138 -11.17 0.71 -14.06
CA ASP A 138 -11.99 -0.39 -13.59
C ASP A 138 -11.29 -1.75 -13.69
N ARG A 139 -10.08 -1.89 -13.20
CA ARG A 139 -9.56 -3.21 -12.89
C ARG A 139 -10.19 -3.67 -11.59
N SER A 140 -11.33 -4.32 -11.68
CA SER A 140 -11.98 -4.93 -10.54
C SER A 140 -11.46 -6.36 -10.36
N PHE A 141 -11.23 -6.74 -9.11
CA PHE A 141 -11.01 -8.13 -8.75
C PHE A 141 -12.34 -8.89 -8.93
N ASP A 142 -12.41 -9.77 -9.92
CA ASP A 142 -13.60 -10.57 -10.23
C ASP A 142 -13.45 -12.06 -9.88
N GLY A 143 -12.30 -12.41 -9.28
CA GLY A 143 -11.99 -13.78 -8.90
C GLY A 143 -11.65 -14.73 -10.06
N THR A 144 -11.49 -14.20 -11.28
CA THR A 144 -11.00 -14.98 -12.42
C THR A 144 -9.47 -14.91 -12.51
N GLY A 145 -8.85 -15.90 -13.12
CA GLY A 145 -7.40 -15.94 -13.30
C GLY A 145 -6.82 -14.79 -14.15
N ALA A 146 -7.67 -13.95 -14.74
CA ALA A 146 -7.26 -12.76 -15.48
C ALA A 146 -7.12 -11.51 -14.58
N SER A 147 -7.74 -11.52 -13.41
CA SER A 147 -7.78 -10.36 -12.51
C SER A 147 -7.01 -10.57 -11.20
N ALA A 148 -6.58 -11.78 -10.88
CA ALA A 148 -5.81 -12.10 -9.70
C ALA A 148 -4.54 -12.90 -10.06
N ILE A 149 -3.42 -12.60 -9.39
CA ILE A 149 -2.18 -13.34 -9.61
C ILE A 149 -2.35 -14.76 -9.08
N GLU A 150 -2.82 -14.93 -7.85
CA GLU A 150 -3.07 -16.24 -7.25
C GLU A 150 -4.12 -16.15 -6.15
N THR A 151 -4.85 -17.22 -5.94
CA THR A 151 -5.81 -17.39 -4.84
C THR A 151 -5.61 -18.75 -4.18
N MET A 152 -5.96 -18.86 -2.91
CA MET A 152 -5.93 -20.15 -2.22
C MET A 152 -6.98 -21.10 -2.80
N LYS A 153 -6.57 -22.34 -3.01
CA LYS A 153 -7.51 -23.41 -3.38
C LYS A 153 -8.35 -23.82 -2.17
N ILE A 154 -9.66 -23.92 -2.37
CA ILE A 154 -10.58 -24.38 -1.32
C ILE A 154 -10.21 -25.78 -0.85
N ASN A 155 -10.24 -26.00 0.48
CA ASN A 155 -9.95 -27.29 1.12
C ASN A 155 -8.54 -27.82 0.89
N THR A 156 -7.54 -26.94 0.83
CA THR A 156 -6.12 -27.33 0.88
C THR A 156 -5.48 -26.86 2.16
N ASP A 157 -4.53 -27.65 2.65
CA ASP A 157 -3.75 -27.27 3.83
C ASP A 157 -2.72 -26.19 3.47
N VAL A 158 -2.51 -25.27 4.40
CA VAL A 158 -1.43 -24.26 4.34
C VAL A 158 -0.39 -24.65 5.40
N THR A 159 0.84 -24.80 4.99
CA THR A 159 1.97 -25.00 5.90
C THR A 159 2.86 -23.76 5.85
N SER A 160 3.18 -23.21 7.02
CA SER A 160 4.08 -22.08 7.14
C SER A 160 4.98 -22.23 8.36
N ASP A 161 6.21 -21.77 8.24
CA ASP A 161 7.11 -21.60 9.38
C ASP A 161 6.89 -20.19 9.95
N LEU A 162 6.70 -20.10 11.25
CA LEU A 162 6.41 -18.84 11.92
C LEU A 162 7.51 -18.50 12.92
N GLU A 163 8.07 -17.32 12.79
CA GLU A 163 8.90 -16.71 13.82
C GLU A 163 8.07 -15.72 14.63
N PHE A 164 8.21 -15.74 15.94
CA PHE A 164 7.50 -14.81 16.80
C PHE A 164 8.37 -14.35 17.97
N TYR A 165 8.08 -13.16 18.45
CA TYR A 165 8.79 -12.60 19.59
C TYR A 165 8.25 -13.20 20.90
N LEU A 166 9.16 -13.74 21.69
CA LEU A 166 8.80 -14.19 23.05
C LEU A 166 8.61 -12.97 23.96
N SER A 167 7.52 -12.94 24.69
CA SER A 167 7.26 -11.91 25.68
C SER A 167 8.32 -11.94 26.78
N ARG A 168 8.75 -10.78 27.25
CA ARG A 168 9.62 -10.66 28.42
C ARG A 168 9.21 -9.48 29.30
N ARG A 169 9.47 -9.58 30.58
CA ARG A 169 9.33 -8.47 31.51
C ARG A 169 10.70 -7.91 31.80
N SER A 170 10.88 -6.61 31.59
CA SER A 170 12.11 -5.88 31.92
C SER A 170 11.83 -4.88 33.04
N ARG A 171 12.82 -4.58 33.85
CA ARG A 171 12.74 -3.54 34.89
C ARG A 171 13.60 -2.37 34.47
N ILE A 172 13.03 -1.17 34.54
CA ILE A 172 13.74 0.08 34.34
C ILE A 172 13.91 0.71 35.71
N TYR A 173 15.13 1.11 36.06
CA TYR A 173 15.41 1.82 37.29
C TYR A 173 16.41 2.95 37.03
N MET A 174 16.35 3.97 37.87
CA MET A 174 17.28 5.07 37.86
C MET A 174 18.40 4.79 38.83
N THR A 175 19.64 4.95 38.41
CA THR A 175 20.83 4.83 39.28
C THR A 175 20.97 6.06 40.16
N SER A 176 21.79 5.97 41.21
CA SER A 176 22.12 7.11 42.07
C SER A 176 22.79 8.26 41.33
N SER A 177 23.35 8.01 40.16
CA SER A 177 23.92 9.02 39.28
C SER A 177 22.92 9.65 38.29
N GLY A 178 21.61 9.36 38.45
CA GLY A 178 20.56 9.91 37.60
C GLY A 178 20.43 9.27 36.21
N LYS A 179 21.11 8.15 35.94
CA LYS A 179 21.02 7.45 34.64
C LYS A 179 20.02 6.33 34.72
N PHE A 180 19.24 6.15 33.64
CA PHE A 180 18.36 4.99 33.50
C PHE A 180 19.17 3.74 33.14
N LYS A 181 18.79 2.63 33.74
CA LYS A 181 19.34 1.31 33.42
C LYS A 181 18.19 0.31 33.28
N VAL A 182 18.28 -0.56 32.26
CA VAL A 182 17.31 -1.62 32.01
C VAL A 182 17.91 -2.97 32.39
N ILE A 183 17.20 -3.73 33.20
CA ILE A 183 17.49 -5.15 33.41
C ILE A 183 16.44 -5.93 32.60
N SER A 184 16.91 -6.60 31.55
CA SER A 184 16.06 -7.47 30.74
C SER A 184 15.80 -8.77 31.50
N GLY A 185 14.54 -9.14 31.59
CA GLY A 185 14.14 -10.46 32.07
C GLY A 185 14.40 -11.55 31.04
N ALA A 186 14.26 -12.79 31.44
CA ALA A 186 14.25 -13.92 30.51
C ALA A 186 13.00 -13.84 29.61
N SER A 187 13.15 -14.18 28.33
CA SER A 187 12.01 -14.43 27.46
C SER A 187 11.32 -15.72 27.89
N ALA A 188 10.01 -15.73 27.94
CA ALA A 188 9.20 -16.87 28.37
C ALA A 188 8.10 -17.14 27.34
N VAL A 189 7.86 -18.43 27.12
CA VAL A 189 6.68 -18.92 26.38
C VAL A 189 5.47 -18.85 27.29
#